data_4fa5cd1f2e73cf026bc5bd7a9829f2d6
#
_entry.id   4fa5cd1f2e73cf026bc5bd7a9829f2d6
#
_cell.length_a   1.000
_cell.length_b   1.000
_cell.length_c   1.000
_cell.angle_alpha   90.00
_cell.angle_beta   90.00
_cell.angle_gamma   90.00
#
_symmetry.space_group_name_H-M   'P 1'
#
loop_
_entity.id
_entity.type
_entity.pdbx_description
1 polymer ?
#
loop_
_entity_poly.entity_id
_entity_poly.type
_entity_poly.pdbx_seq_one_letter_code
_entity_poly.pdbx_strand_id
1 'polypeptide(L)'
;MNSGKGGPPRRAMIMETPVAHSVPPHVPPHMVGDFNLFTSPGMMPTPNGDPQAACAVVHDGPPIFYSPSNTRDGRGTWVITRAQDQRRVLQDPESFSSHRSIFASALGESWPMIPLELDPPEHGKFRSLLNPLLSPKRVMALETAVRERSAFLIDRIAAAGTSCDVMKDFAFPFAVNIFLRFLGLSDDRLEEFVGWANDLLHGDNVQRPAAARTIIAFVDDLAAERRAQPVDDFMSFLIRARIDDRPLTDAEIRGTGVLLFVAGLDTVAAAIGFDLNYLARHPDDQALLRREPSRIVLAAEELLRAYPTVQMIRVATKDVDFDGVPIRKGDYVSCATMIANRDPAEFSDPQRIDLTREDNRHTAFAYGPHRCLGSHLARREIVVGLEEWLKRIPPFRIREDTAPVTYGGHVFGIENLILDWS
;
A
#
# COMPACT_ATOMS: atom_id res chain seq x y z
N MET A 1 30.22 31.36 -0.43
CA MET A 1 29.31 31.44 0.72
C MET A 1 27.87 31.38 0.16
N ASN A 2 27.29 30.21 0.11
CA ASN A 2 25.91 30.03 -0.32
C ASN A 2 25.26 29.18 0.76
N SER A 3 24.53 29.84 1.65
CA SER A 3 23.82 29.26 2.77
C SER A 3 22.67 28.40 2.24
N GLY A 4 22.82 27.08 2.33
CA GLY A 4 21.73 26.14 2.11
C GLY A 4 20.59 26.43 3.09
N LYS A 5 19.49 27.00 2.60
CA LYS A 5 18.25 27.05 3.34
C LYS A 5 17.67 25.63 3.38
N GLY A 6 17.96 24.92 4.47
CA GLY A 6 17.17 23.76 4.84
C GLY A 6 15.71 24.19 4.95
N GLY A 7 14.83 23.53 4.22
CA GLY A 7 13.39 23.70 4.41
C GLY A 7 13.03 23.45 5.88
N PRO A 8 11.92 24.01 6.37
CA PRO A 8 11.51 23.83 7.75
C PRO A 8 11.40 22.31 8.03
N PRO A 9 11.83 21.82 9.22
CA PRO A 9 11.63 20.43 9.59
C PRO A 9 10.15 20.12 9.44
N ARG A 10 9.82 19.07 8.68
CA ARG A 10 8.43 18.58 8.57
C ARG A 10 7.95 18.38 10.00
N ARG A 11 6.89 19.12 10.37
CA ARG A 11 6.26 18.94 11.69
C ARG A 11 5.96 17.46 11.82
N ALA A 12 6.45 16.84 12.90
CA ALA A 12 6.08 15.48 13.27
C ALA A 12 4.57 15.36 13.12
N MET A 13 4.14 14.38 12.33
CA MET A 13 2.73 14.09 12.11
C MET A 13 2.13 13.81 13.49
N ILE A 14 1.42 14.78 14.06
CA ILE A 14 0.60 14.53 15.25
C ILE A 14 -0.56 13.69 14.72
N MET A 15 -0.34 12.37 14.67
CA MET A 15 -1.47 11.45 14.60
C MET A 15 -2.21 11.63 15.93
N GLU A 16 -3.35 12.33 15.86
CA GLU A 16 -4.25 12.34 17.01
C GLU A 16 -4.50 10.90 17.39
N THR A 17 -4.23 10.55 18.64
CA THR A 17 -4.51 9.23 19.17
C THR A 17 -5.99 8.92 18.90
N PRO A 18 -6.34 7.85 18.19
CA PRO A 18 -7.74 7.55 17.92
C PRO A 18 -8.51 7.48 19.24
N VAL A 19 -9.62 8.18 19.31
CA VAL A 19 -10.50 8.12 20.48
C VAL A 19 -11.18 6.76 20.44
N ALA A 20 -10.84 5.89 21.39
CA ALA A 20 -11.45 4.57 21.50
C ALA A 20 -12.97 4.72 21.72
N HIS A 21 -13.76 4.06 20.87
CA HIS A 21 -15.19 3.92 21.06
C HIS A 21 -15.47 2.91 22.20
N SER A 22 -16.64 2.99 22.79
CA SER A 22 -17.06 1.99 23.80
C SER A 22 -17.10 0.59 23.18
N VAL A 23 -16.63 -0.39 23.90
CA VAL A 23 -16.72 -1.81 23.49
C VAL A 23 -18.21 -2.19 23.37
N PRO A 24 -18.67 -2.72 22.22
CA PRO A 24 -20.05 -3.12 22.05
C PRO A 24 -20.48 -4.21 23.06
N PRO A 25 -21.74 -4.21 23.55
CA PRO A 25 -22.19 -5.15 24.58
C PRO A 25 -22.10 -6.64 24.19
N HIS A 26 -22.08 -6.95 22.89
CA HIS A 26 -21.97 -8.32 22.39
C HIS A 26 -20.54 -8.86 22.40
N VAL A 27 -19.54 -7.99 22.59
CA VAL A 27 -18.12 -8.40 22.67
C VAL A 27 -17.82 -8.93 24.07
N PRO A 28 -17.45 -10.20 24.20
CA PRO A 28 -17.10 -10.76 25.51
C PRO A 28 -15.84 -10.04 26.08
N PRO A 29 -15.84 -9.67 27.37
CA PRO A 29 -14.70 -8.93 27.95
C PRO A 29 -13.34 -9.61 27.79
N HIS A 30 -13.31 -10.96 27.83
CA HIS A 30 -12.07 -11.73 27.67
C HIS A 30 -11.52 -11.74 26.23
N MET A 31 -12.30 -11.25 25.25
CA MET A 31 -11.88 -11.12 23.86
C MET A 31 -11.39 -9.70 23.52
N VAL A 32 -11.45 -8.76 24.46
CA VAL A 32 -10.95 -7.41 24.24
C VAL A 32 -9.43 -7.38 24.37
N GLY A 33 -8.74 -6.94 23.32
CA GLY A 33 -7.29 -6.72 23.29
C GLY A 33 -6.94 -5.24 23.14
N ASP A 34 -5.77 -4.85 23.57
CA ASP A 34 -5.25 -3.47 23.53
C ASP A 34 -4.39 -3.18 22.29
N PHE A 35 -4.02 -4.20 21.51
CA PHE A 35 -3.24 -4.00 20.28
C PHE A 35 -4.08 -3.38 19.17
N ASN A 36 -3.51 -2.36 18.51
CA ASN A 36 -4.05 -1.78 17.28
C ASN A 36 -2.91 -1.31 16.37
N LEU A 37 -3.22 -1.16 15.07
CA LEU A 37 -2.23 -0.82 14.04
C LEU A 37 -1.87 0.67 13.96
N PHE A 38 -2.39 1.51 14.87
CA PHE A 38 -2.19 2.96 14.85
C PHE A 38 -1.34 3.46 16.01
N THR A 39 -1.58 2.94 17.22
CA THR A 39 -1.00 3.51 18.44
C THR A 39 -0.26 2.51 19.32
N SER A 40 -0.32 1.20 19.01
CA SER A 40 0.47 0.22 19.74
C SER A 40 1.98 0.47 19.60
N PRO A 41 2.80 -0.01 20.53
CA PRO A 41 4.25 0.11 20.45
C PRO A 41 4.78 -0.33 19.07
N GLY A 42 5.59 0.51 18.45
CA GLY A 42 6.13 0.29 17.10
C GLY A 42 5.23 0.73 15.94
N MET A 43 3.96 1.13 16.18
CA MET A 43 3.04 1.60 15.13
C MET A 43 3.12 3.10 14.90
N MET A 44 3.40 3.89 15.92
CA MET A 44 3.62 5.33 15.79
C MET A 44 4.91 5.60 15.01
N PRO A 45 5.04 6.78 14.34
CA PRO A 45 6.28 7.16 13.69
C PRO A 45 7.47 6.97 14.62
N THR A 46 8.35 6.02 14.26
CA THR A 46 9.44 5.56 15.12
C THR A 46 10.75 5.54 14.36
N PRO A 47 11.79 6.28 14.82
CA PRO A 47 13.13 6.17 14.26
C PRO A 47 13.67 4.74 14.36
N ASN A 48 14.19 4.21 13.26
CA ASN A 48 14.67 2.82 13.15
C ASN A 48 13.63 1.75 13.57
N GLY A 49 12.34 2.05 13.46
CA GLY A 49 11.26 1.12 13.79
C GLY A 49 11.13 -0.01 12.76
N ASP A 50 10.45 -1.08 13.17
CA ASP A 50 9.96 -2.16 12.29
C ASP A 50 8.50 -2.47 12.68
N PRO A 51 7.53 -1.72 12.14
CA PRO A 51 6.14 -1.90 12.49
C PRO A 51 5.57 -3.26 12.06
N GLN A 52 6.13 -3.87 11.00
CA GLN A 52 5.71 -5.20 10.57
C GLN A 52 6.17 -6.27 11.59
N ALA A 53 7.41 -6.17 12.09
CA ALA A 53 7.88 -7.07 13.13
C ALA A 53 7.12 -6.87 14.45
N ALA A 54 6.76 -5.64 14.80
CA ALA A 54 5.98 -5.33 15.98
C ALA A 54 4.57 -5.96 15.95
N CYS A 55 4.00 -6.21 14.77
CA CYS A 55 2.73 -6.92 14.64
C CYS A 55 2.77 -8.39 15.11
N ALA A 56 3.95 -8.99 15.20
CA ALA A 56 4.08 -10.41 15.57
C ALA A 56 3.57 -10.73 16.97
N VAL A 57 3.55 -9.75 17.87
CA VAL A 57 3.08 -9.91 19.27
C VAL A 57 1.66 -10.46 19.37
N VAL A 58 0.82 -10.24 18.38
CA VAL A 58 -0.58 -10.74 18.40
C VAL A 58 -0.67 -12.26 18.27
N HIS A 59 0.39 -12.93 17.80
CA HIS A 59 0.40 -14.40 17.65
C HIS A 59 0.57 -15.14 18.96
N ASP A 60 1.00 -14.46 20.02
CA ASP A 60 1.03 -15.01 21.39
C ASP A 60 -0.38 -15.03 22.02
N GLY A 61 -1.34 -14.34 21.41
CA GLY A 61 -2.72 -14.21 21.86
C GLY A 61 -3.71 -15.11 21.11
N PRO A 62 -5.01 -14.86 21.31
CA PRO A 62 -6.08 -15.61 20.65
C PRO A 62 -6.08 -15.39 19.12
N PRO A 63 -6.65 -16.34 18.35
CA PRO A 63 -6.73 -16.21 16.88
C PRO A 63 -7.58 -15.03 16.43
N ILE A 64 -8.48 -14.55 17.27
CA ILE A 64 -9.35 -13.40 17.02
C ILE A 64 -9.56 -12.66 18.33
N PHE A 65 -9.43 -11.34 18.28
CA PHE A 65 -9.76 -10.46 19.42
C PHE A 65 -10.40 -9.16 18.93
N TYR A 66 -11.09 -8.45 19.81
CA TYR A 66 -11.67 -7.14 19.54
C TYR A 66 -10.74 -6.04 20.00
N SER A 67 -10.29 -5.19 19.09
CA SER A 67 -9.52 -3.98 19.40
C SER A 67 -10.45 -2.76 19.37
N PRO A 68 -10.58 -1.99 20.48
CA PRO A 68 -11.55 -0.90 20.57
C PRO A 68 -11.26 0.30 19.66
N SER A 69 -10.06 0.41 19.09
CA SER A 69 -9.60 1.59 18.37
C SER A 69 -8.74 1.28 17.14
N ASN A 70 -8.98 0.14 16.46
CA ASN A 70 -8.13 -0.29 15.34
C ASN A 70 -8.54 0.29 13.97
N THR A 71 -9.12 1.48 13.95
CA THR A 71 -9.37 2.28 12.73
C THR A 71 -8.90 3.70 12.94
N ARG A 72 -8.71 4.44 11.85
CA ARG A 72 -8.24 5.83 11.90
C ARG A 72 -9.21 6.76 12.64
N ASP A 73 -10.51 6.50 12.53
CA ASP A 73 -11.57 7.24 13.22
C ASP A 73 -11.86 6.70 14.64
N GLY A 74 -11.03 5.80 15.14
CA GLY A 74 -11.11 5.24 16.47
C GLY A 74 -12.16 4.14 16.66
N ARG A 75 -12.85 3.70 15.59
CA ARG A 75 -13.80 2.59 15.69
C ARG A 75 -13.08 1.28 16.02
N GLY A 76 -13.73 0.46 16.84
CA GLY A 76 -13.23 -0.88 17.15
C GLY A 76 -13.41 -1.86 15.99
N THR A 77 -12.56 -2.88 15.97
CA THR A 77 -12.61 -3.95 14.98
C THR A 77 -12.32 -5.31 15.60
N TRP A 78 -12.88 -6.36 15.05
CA TRP A 78 -12.36 -7.70 15.24
C TRP A 78 -11.06 -7.86 14.44
N VAL A 79 -9.98 -8.21 15.11
CA VAL A 79 -8.66 -8.43 14.50
C VAL A 79 -8.46 -9.93 14.32
N ILE A 80 -8.30 -10.33 13.07
CA ILE A 80 -8.02 -11.73 12.70
C ILE A 80 -6.51 -11.92 12.67
N THR A 81 -5.97 -12.82 13.50
CA THR A 81 -4.51 -12.99 13.60
C THR A 81 -3.98 -14.15 12.76
N ARG A 82 -4.80 -15.14 12.41
CA ARG A 82 -4.35 -16.31 11.63
C ARG A 82 -4.54 -16.10 10.13
N ALA A 83 -3.53 -16.44 9.33
CA ALA A 83 -3.53 -16.29 7.88
C ALA A 83 -4.68 -17.06 7.22
N GLN A 84 -4.97 -18.28 7.69
CA GLN A 84 -6.07 -19.09 7.20
C GLN A 84 -7.43 -18.41 7.43
N ASP A 85 -7.64 -17.83 8.60
CA ASP A 85 -8.90 -17.18 8.96
C ASP A 85 -9.09 -15.85 8.22
N GLN A 86 -8.00 -15.10 8.00
CA GLN A 86 -8.06 -13.93 7.11
C GLN A 86 -8.48 -14.34 5.69
N ARG A 87 -7.96 -15.46 5.15
CA ARG A 87 -8.40 -15.97 3.83
C ARG A 87 -9.88 -16.35 3.82
N ARG A 88 -10.41 -16.95 4.88
CA ARG A 88 -11.85 -17.26 5.02
C ARG A 88 -12.69 -15.99 4.95
N VAL A 89 -12.36 -14.97 5.75
CA VAL A 89 -13.06 -13.68 5.75
C VAL A 89 -12.99 -13.01 4.37
N LEU A 90 -11.82 -12.97 3.75
CA LEU A 90 -11.60 -12.29 2.46
C LEU A 90 -12.25 -13.01 1.26
N GLN A 91 -12.64 -14.27 1.40
CA GLN A 91 -13.32 -15.05 0.37
C GLN A 91 -14.85 -15.13 0.56
N ASP A 92 -15.38 -14.59 1.64
CA ASP A 92 -16.81 -14.59 1.94
C ASP A 92 -17.40 -13.17 1.91
N PRO A 93 -17.61 -12.60 0.72
CA PRO A 93 -18.19 -11.26 0.59
C PRO A 93 -19.67 -11.21 0.99
N GLU A 94 -20.37 -12.35 1.06
CA GLU A 94 -21.75 -12.40 1.53
C GLU A 94 -21.86 -12.09 3.03
N SER A 95 -20.88 -12.54 3.80
CA SER A 95 -20.82 -12.27 5.25
C SER A 95 -19.96 -11.04 5.57
N PHE A 96 -18.93 -10.75 4.77
CA PHE A 96 -17.93 -9.73 5.04
C PHE A 96 -17.71 -8.81 3.84
N SER A 97 -18.51 -7.75 3.78
CA SER A 97 -18.59 -6.82 2.67
C SER A 97 -17.37 -5.87 2.63
N SER A 98 -16.99 -5.50 1.42
CA SER A 98 -16.06 -4.38 1.15
C SER A 98 -16.79 -3.04 1.02
N HIS A 99 -18.11 -3.04 0.91
CA HIS A 99 -18.90 -1.85 0.66
C HIS A 99 -18.81 -0.87 1.83
N ARG A 100 -18.48 0.40 1.53
CA ARG A 100 -18.30 1.48 2.52
C ARG A 100 -17.30 1.11 3.63
N SER A 101 -16.30 0.32 3.28
CA SER A 101 -15.37 -0.20 4.28
C SER A 101 -14.58 0.92 4.97
N ILE A 102 -14.12 1.97 4.27
CA ILE A 102 -13.48 3.13 4.96
C ILE A 102 -13.20 4.30 4.00
N PHE A 103 -12.81 4.05 2.72
CA PHE A 103 -12.06 5.05 1.95
C PHE A 103 -12.91 6.23 1.44
N ALA A 104 -13.98 6.00 0.70
CA ALA A 104 -14.78 7.09 0.14
C ALA A 104 -15.43 7.93 1.25
N SER A 105 -15.95 7.26 2.30
CA SER A 105 -16.53 7.97 3.45
C SER A 105 -15.51 8.79 4.23
N ALA A 106 -14.25 8.36 4.30
CA ALA A 106 -13.17 9.13 4.91
C ALA A 106 -12.81 10.40 4.11
N LEU A 107 -13.13 10.42 2.81
CA LEU A 107 -13.01 11.61 1.96
C LEU A 107 -14.26 12.49 1.99
N GLY A 108 -15.31 12.09 2.71
CA GLY A 108 -16.60 12.80 2.75
C GLY A 108 -17.48 12.56 1.53
N GLU A 109 -17.21 11.53 0.75
CA GLU A 109 -17.86 11.25 -0.52
C GLU A 109 -18.93 10.16 -0.40
N SER A 110 -19.95 10.21 -1.28
CA SER A 110 -21.03 9.22 -1.33
C SER A 110 -20.86 8.16 -2.40
N TRP A 111 -19.96 8.36 -3.39
CA TRP A 111 -19.65 7.40 -4.43
C TRP A 111 -18.55 6.43 -3.95
N PRO A 112 -18.59 5.15 -4.37
CA PRO A 112 -17.59 4.17 -3.95
C PRO A 112 -16.28 4.30 -4.74
N MET A 113 -15.16 3.94 -4.13
CA MET A 113 -13.90 3.67 -4.85
C MET A 113 -14.00 2.32 -5.59
N ILE A 114 -13.99 2.35 -6.91
CA ILE A 114 -14.29 1.19 -7.76
C ILE A 114 -13.02 0.55 -8.32
N PRO A 115 -12.84 -0.79 -8.19
CA PRO A 115 -13.78 -1.79 -7.66
C PRO A 115 -13.61 -2.10 -6.16
N LEU A 116 -12.78 -1.38 -5.41
CA LEU A 116 -12.38 -1.70 -4.03
C LEU A 116 -13.57 -1.79 -3.07
N GLU A 117 -14.53 -0.87 -3.17
CA GLU A 117 -15.69 -0.76 -2.30
C GLU A 117 -16.97 -1.32 -2.92
N LEU A 118 -16.83 -2.27 -3.85
CA LEU A 118 -17.95 -3.03 -4.41
C LEU A 118 -17.89 -4.48 -3.96
N ASP A 119 -19.05 -5.12 -3.80
CA ASP A 119 -19.15 -6.55 -3.60
C ASP A 119 -19.56 -7.27 -4.89
N PRO A 120 -19.31 -8.59 -5.03
CA PRO A 120 -19.93 -9.39 -6.09
C PRO A 120 -21.48 -9.33 -6.01
N PRO A 121 -22.19 -9.32 -7.16
CA PRO A 121 -21.64 -9.53 -8.51
C PRO A 121 -21.04 -8.28 -9.18
N GLU A 122 -21.38 -7.08 -8.71
CA GLU A 122 -20.98 -5.83 -9.35
C GLU A 122 -19.44 -5.68 -9.40
N HIS A 123 -18.76 -6.00 -8.31
CA HIS A 123 -17.30 -6.06 -8.27
C HIS A 123 -16.71 -6.88 -9.43
N GLY A 124 -17.29 -8.05 -9.71
CA GLY A 124 -16.84 -8.95 -10.79
C GLY A 124 -16.90 -8.31 -12.18
N LYS A 125 -17.92 -7.49 -12.45
CA LYS A 125 -18.08 -6.78 -13.73
C LYS A 125 -16.92 -5.80 -13.96
N PHE A 126 -16.61 -4.98 -12.94
CA PHE A 126 -15.48 -4.05 -13.05
C PHE A 126 -14.14 -4.78 -13.08
N ARG A 127 -13.97 -5.86 -12.32
CA ARG A 127 -12.74 -6.69 -12.40
C ARG A 127 -12.55 -7.26 -13.79
N SER A 128 -13.61 -7.75 -14.44
CA SER A 128 -13.54 -8.27 -15.81
C SER A 128 -13.13 -7.20 -16.81
N LEU A 129 -13.56 -5.95 -16.59
CA LEU A 129 -13.19 -4.80 -17.40
C LEU A 129 -11.72 -4.41 -17.19
N LEU A 130 -11.25 -4.37 -15.94
CA LEU A 130 -9.95 -3.79 -15.56
C LEU A 130 -8.78 -4.80 -15.57
N ASN A 131 -9.03 -6.09 -15.25
CA ASN A 131 -7.98 -7.11 -15.19
C ASN A 131 -7.13 -7.21 -16.48
N PRO A 132 -7.68 -7.12 -17.71
CA PRO A 132 -6.87 -7.17 -18.92
C PRO A 132 -5.82 -6.07 -19.03
N LEU A 133 -6.06 -4.89 -18.44
CA LEU A 133 -5.16 -3.73 -18.51
C LEU A 133 -3.89 -3.93 -17.69
N LEU A 134 -3.97 -4.71 -16.60
CA LEU A 134 -2.87 -5.00 -15.70
C LEU A 134 -2.48 -6.49 -15.71
N SER A 135 -2.84 -7.19 -16.81
CA SER A 135 -2.45 -8.58 -17.03
C SER A 135 -0.93 -8.74 -17.17
N PRO A 136 -0.36 -9.92 -16.88
CA PRO A 136 1.08 -10.18 -17.04
C PRO A 136 1.62 -9.78 -18.42
N LYS A 137 0.86 -10.05 -19.49
CA LYS A 137 1.24 -9.69 -20.86
C LYS A 137 1.37 -8.16 -21.05
N ARG A 138 0.42 -7.39 -20.50
CA ARG A 138 0.47 -5.91 -20.58
C ARG A 138 1.59 -5.35 -19.72
N VAL A 139 1.80 -5.89 -18.54
CA VAL A 139 2.89 -5.49 -17.63
C VAL A 139 4.27 -5.76 -18.27
N MET A 140 4.45 -6.92 -18.91
CA MET A 140 5.69 -7.20 -19.66
C MET A 140 5.94 -6.20 -20.79
N ALA A 141 4.90 -5.71 -21.45
CA ALA A 141 5.06 -4.66 -22.46
C ALA A 141 5.49 -3.30 -21.89
N LEU A 142 5.24 -3.06 -20.60
CA LEU A 142 5.67 -1.85 -19.89
C LEU A 142 7.10 -1.97 -19.31
N GLU A 143 7.67 -3.16 -19.27
CA GLU A 143 8.95 -3.41 -18.60
C GLU A 143 10.08 -2.51 -19.07
N THR A 144 10.23 -2.32 -20.38
CA THR A 144 11.27 -1.45 -20.92
C THR A 144 11.14 -0.02 -20.39
N ALA A 145 9.92 0.54 -20.39
CA ALA A 145 9.66 1.87 -19.87
C ALA A 145 9.89 1.98 -18.36
N VAL A 146 9.49 0.94 -17.58
CA VAL A 146 9.75 0.85 -16.15
C VAL A 146 11.25 0.84 -15.88
N ARG A 147 12.02 0.06 -16.63
CA ARG A 147 13.47 -0.07 -16.49
C ARG A 147 14.20 1.22 -16.88
N GLU A 148 13.84 1.82 -18.00
CA GLU A 148 14.41 3.11 -18.43
C GLU A 148 14.18 4.20 -17.41
N ARG A 149 12.98 4.26 -16.80
CA ARG A 149 12.69 5.25 -15.77
C ARG A 149 13.47 5.01 -14.49
N SER A 150 13.51 3.76 -14.03
CA SER A 150 14.34 3.38 -12.87
C SER A 150 15.79 3.78 -13.08
N ALA A 151 16.37 3.37 -14.21
CA ALA A 151 17.73 3.69 -14.59
C ALA A 151 17.99 5.22 -14.61
N PHE A 152 17.11 5.98 -15.26
CA PHE A 152 17.24 7.44 -15.34
C PHE A 152 17.28 8.12 -13.96
N LEU A 153 16.38 7.72 -13.04
CA LEU A 153 16.35 8.29 -11.70
C LEU A 153 17.61 7.94 -10.91
N ILE A 154 18.05 6.68 -10.97
CA ILE A 154 19.22 6.20 -10.24
C ILE A 154 20.51 6.83 -10.80
N ASP A 155 20.63 6.96 -12.13
CA ASP A 155 21.79 7.61 -12.76
C ASP A 155 21.90 9.10 -12.35
N ARG A 156 20.77 9.81 -12.21
CA ARG A 156 20.75 11.18 -11.67
C ARG A 156 21.21 11.23 -10.22
N ILE A 157 20.76 10.29 -9.39
CA ILE A 157 21.16 10.18 -7.97
C ILE A 157 22.66 9.93 -7.89
N ALA A 158 23.20 8.96 -8.64
CA ALA A 158 24.61 8.64 -8.67
C ALA A 158 25.48 9.81 -9.17
N ALA A 159 24.99 10.59 -10.14
CA ALA A 159 25.68 11.78 -10.63
C ALA A 159 25.65 12.95 -9.64
N ALA A 160 24.67 13.01 -8.74
CA ALA A 160 24.53 14.08 -7.75
C ALA A 160 25.44 13.92 -6.54
N GLY A 161 25.95 12.71 -6.26
CA GLY A 161 26.83 12.44 -5.14
C GLY A 161 26.82 11.00 -4.66
N THR A 162 27.24 10.81 -3.42
CA THR A 162 27.34 9.49 -2.76
C THR A 162 26.31 9.28 -1.66
N SER A 163 25.23 10.07 -1.67
CA SER A 163 24.14 9.99 -0.70
C SER A 163 22.83 10.48 -1.30
N CYS A 164 21.70 9.91 -0.89
CA CYS A 164 20.37 10.38 -1.27
C CYS A 164 19.31 10.04 -0.21
N ASP A 165 18.16 10.70 -0.29
CA ASP A 165 16.91 10.24 0.34
C ASP A 165 16.16 9.35 -0.65
N VAL A 166 16.20 8.03 -0.43
CA VAL A 166 15.55 7.04 -1.30
C VAL A 166 14.08 7.35 -1.55
N MET A 167 13.34 7.75 -0.51
CA MET A 167 11.91 8.01 -0.64
C MET A 167 11.64 9.20 -1.55
N LYS A 168 12.37 10.29 -1.34
CA LYS A 168 12.20 11.53 -2.08
C LYS A 168 12.79 11.47 -3.49
N ASP A 169 13.99 10.87 -3.63
CA ASP A 169 14.78 10.99 -4.86
C ASP A 169 14.53 9.83 -5.82
N PHE A 170 14.04 8.68 -5.32
CA PHE A 170 13.79 7.48 -6.12
C PHE A 170 12.37 6.91 -5.97
N ALA A 171 11.97 6.43 -4.79
CA ALA A 171 10.81 5.56 -4.64
C ALA A 171 9.48 6.25 -5.05
N PHE A 172 9.19 7.44 -4.50
CA PHE A 172 8.00 8.20 -4.90
C PHE A 172 8.06 8.68 -6.36
N PRO A 173 9.14 9.32 -6.85
CA PRO A 173 9.24 9.71 -8.26
C PRO A 173 9.10 8.55 -9.23
N PHE A 174 9.58 7.37 -8.87
CA PHE A 174 9.49 6.17 -9.70
C PHE A 174 8.04 5.66 -9.79
N ALA A 175 7.37 5.42 -8.66
CA ALA A 175 5.99 4.95 -8.63
C ALA A 175 5.02 5.93 -9.31
N VAL A 176 5.14 7.23 -8.99
CA VAL A 176 4.30 8.28 -9.59
C VAL A 176 4.49 8.37 -11.10
N ASN A 177 5.73 8.24 -11.60
CA ASN A 177 5.98 8.31 -13.04
C ASN A 177 5.32 7.16 -13.82
N ILE A 178 5.40 5.93 -13.29
CA ILE A 178 4.73 4.79 -13.92
C ILE A 178 3.22 5.00 -13.95
N PHE A 179 2.65 5.55 -12.89
CA PHE A 179 1.24 5.90 -12.83
C PHE A 179 0.86 7.00 -13.85
N LEU A 180 1.65 8.07 -13.98
CA LEU A 180 1.43 9.12 -14.99
C LEU A 180 1.40 8.53 -16.40
N ARG A 181 2.34 7.66 -16.74
CA ARG A 181 2.38 6.97 -18.03
C ARG A 181 1.15 6.09 -18.27
N PHE A 182 0.66 5.41 -17.21
CA PHE A 182 -0.57 4.62 -17.30
C PHE A 182 -1.80 5.50 -17.62
N LEU A 183 -1.83 6.74 -17.11
CA LEU A 183 -2.84 7.75 -17.43
C LEU A 183 -2.60 8.49 -18.74
N GLY A 184 -1.50 8.22 -19.47
CA GLY A 184 -1.14 8.95 -20.68
C GLY A 184 -0.75 10.41 -20.44
N LEU A 185 -0.18 10.71 -19.26
CA LEU A 185 0.22 12.05 -18.84
C LEU A 185 1.73 12.26 -18.96
N SER A 186 2.12 13.53 -19.14
CA SER A 186 3.52 13.94 -19.20
C SER A 186 4.21 13.88 -17.85
N ASP A 187 5.51 13.60 -17.86
CA ASP A 187 6.39 13.63 -16.69
C ASP A 187 6.50 15.03 -16.04
N ASP A 188 6.13 16.09 -16.75
CA ASP A 188 6.14 17.47 -16.25
C ASP A 188 5.25 17.67 -15.01
N ARG A 189 4.27 16.81 -14.84
CA ARG A 189 3.34 16.83 -13.71
C ARG A 189 3.81 16.02 -12.49
N LEU A 190 5.01 15.43 -12.54
CA LEU A 190 5.50 14.54 -11.50
C LEU A 190 5.50 15.17 -10.09
N GLU A 191 6.05 16.38 -9.96
CA GLU A 191 6.13 17.07 -8.66
C GLU A 191 4.75 17.40 -8.08
N GLU A 192 3.81 17.78 -8.95
CA GLU A 192 2.42 18.05 -8.58
C GLU A 192 1.75 16.78 -8.00
N PHE A 193 1.87 15.65 -8.68
CA PHE A 193 1.28 14.38 -8.25
C PHE A 193 1.93 13.82 -6.98
N VAL A 194 3.24 13.94 -6.84
CA VAL A 194 3.96 13.60 -5.60
C VAL A 194 3.47 14.47 -4.44
N GLY A 195 3.25 15.77 -4.68
CA GLY A 195 2.68 16.67 -3.69
C GLY A 195 1.27 16.25 -3.24
N TRP A 196 0.37 15.96 -4.18
CA TRP A 196 -0.99 15.52 -3.88
C TRP A 196 -1.02 14.18 -3.12
N ALA A 197 -0.20 13.23 -3.54
CA ALA A 197 -0.08 11.94 -2.85
C ALA A 197 0.40 12.13 -1.41
N ASN A 198 1.44 12.93 -1.21
CA ASN A 198 1.96 13.23 0.12
C ASN A 198 0.90 13.92 1.01
N ASP A 199 0.22 14.94 0.49
CA ASP A 199 -0.78 15.67 1.27
C ASP A 199 -2.01 14.81 1.58
N LEU A 200 -2.43 13.94 0.65
CA LEU A 200 -3.55 13.01 0.88
C LEU A 200 -3.23 11.97 1.94
N LEU A 201 -2.04 11.38 1.90
CA LEU A 201 -1.68 10.22 2.72
C LEU A 201 -1.06 10.63 4.05
N HIS A 202 -0.24 11.68 4.04
CA HIS A 202 0.58 12.12 5.18
C HIS A 202 0.25 13.53 5.67
N GLY A 203 -0.64 14.27 4.99
CA GLY A 203 -1.09 15.60 5.39
C GLY A 203 -1.92 15.61 6.67
N ASP A 204 -2.07 16.77 7.25
CA ASP A 204 -2.92 17.02 8.43
C ASP A 204 -4.42 17.02 8.08
N ASN A 205 -5.26 17.35 9.06
CA ASN A 205 -6.72 17.41 8.91
C ASN A 205 -7.21 18.52 7.95
N VAL A 206 -6.34 19.43 7.50
CA VAL A 206 -6.64 20.47 6.50
C VAL A 206 -6.11 20.07 5.13
N GLN A 207 -4.87 19.60 5.07
CA GLN A 207 -4.18 19.24 3.81
C GLN A 207 -4.87 18.05 3.13
N ARG A 208 -5.20 17.02 3.90
CA ARG A 208 -5.77 15.78 3.39
C ARG A 208 -7.10 15.96 2.65
N PRO A 209 -8.12 16.64 3.22
CA PRO A 209 -9.37 16.93 2.49
C PRO A 209 -9.14 17.87 1.29
N ALA A 210 -8.16 18.78 1.37
CA ALA A 210 -7.82 19.66 0.26
C ALA A 210 -7.22 18.85 -0.91
N ALA A 211 -6.26 17.98 -0.63
CA ALA A 211 -5.66 17.09 -1.63
C ALA A 211 -6.71 16.16 -2.27
N ALA A 212 -7.61 15.58 -1.45
CA ALA A 212 -8.70 14.76 -1.95
C ALA A 212 -9.57 15.52 -2.97
N ARG A 213 -10.00 16.74 -2.65
CA ARG A 213 -10.77 17.57 -3.59
C ARG A 213 -10.01 17.89 -4.86
N THR A 214 -8.71 18.17 -4.76
CA THR A 214 -7.84 18.44 -5.92
C THR A 214 -7.74 17.22 -6.84
N ILE A 215 -7.56 16.04 -6.27
CA ILE A 215 -7.48 14.79 -7.02
C ILE A 215 -8.81 14.46 -7.70
N ILE A 216 -9.92 14.65 -6.99
CA ILE A 216 -11.27 14.43 -7.55
C ILE A 216 -11.51 15.38 -8.73
N ALA A 217 -11.24 16.67 -8.56
CA ALA A 217 -11.38 17.67 -9.63
C ALA A 217 -10.51 17.33 -10.83
N PHE A 218 -9.25 16.92 -10.58
CA PHE A 218 -8.35 16.49 -11.64
C PHE A 218 -8.89 15.29 -12.44
N VAL A 219 -9.45 14.28 -11.75
CA VAL A 219 -10.04 13.10 -12.42
C VAL A 219 -11.24 13.50 -13.27
N ASP A 220 -12.08 14.40 -12.78
CA ASP A 220 -13.25 14.91 -13.53
C ASP A 220 -12.84 15.72 -14.75
N ASP A 221 -11.85 16.62 -14.60
CA ASP A 221 -11.32 17.45 -15.69
C ASP A 221 -10.66 16.58 -16.77
N LEU A 222 -9.86 15.58 -16.36
CA LEU A 222 -9.26 14.62 -17.30
C LEU A 222 -10.33 13.82 -18.04
N ALA A 223 -11.39 13.40 -17.36
CA ALA A 223 -12.49 12.69 -18.01
C ALA A 223 -13.21 13.60 -19.03
N ALA A 224 -13.44 14.87 -18.71
CA ALA A 224 -14.03 15.84 -19.63
C ALA A 224 -13.14 16.09 -20.87
N GLU A 225 -11.83 16.27 -20.66
CA GLU A 225 -10.84 16.43 -21.72
C GLU A 225 -10.83 15.22 -22.66
N ARG A 226 -10.79 14.00 -22.12
CA ARG A 226 -10.75 12.75 -22.91
C ARG A 226 -12.06 12.45 -23.63
N ARG A 227 -13.19 12.96 -23.16
CA ARG A 227 -14.45 12.93 -23.93
C ARG A 227 -14.40 13.82 -25.16
N ALA A 228 -13.80 15.00 -25.05
CA ALA A 228 -13.65 15.94 -26.14
C ALA A 228 -12.54 15.50 -27.12
N GLN A 229 -11.44 14.98 -26.61
CA GLN A 229 -10.25 14.59 -27.39
C GLN A 229 -9.72 13.22 -26.89
N PRO A 230 -10.29 12.09 -27.36
CA PRO A 230 -9.84 10.77 -26.98
C PRO A 230 -8.40 10.49 -27.42
N VAL A 231 -7.60 9.88 -26.52
CA VAL A 231 -6.25 9.37 -26.82
C VAL A 231 -6.17 7.88 -26.43
N ASP A 232 -5.02 7.25 -26.62
CA ASP A 232 -4.81 5.86 -26.19
C ASP A 232 -4.28 5.83 -24.74
N ASP A 233 -5.19 6.07 -23.79
CA ASP A 233 -4.90 6.06 -22.37
C ASP A 233 -6.01 5.38 -21.53
N PHE A 234 -5.75 5.23 -20.24
CA PHE A 234 -6.67 4.60 -19.30
C PHE A 234 -7.99 5.38 -19.17
N MET A 235 -7.96 6.70 -19.10
CA MET A 235 -9.18 7.49 -18.93
C MET A 235 -10.06 7.40 -20.18
N SER A 236 -9.49 7.48 -21.38
CA SER A 236 -10.22 7.25 -22.65
C SER A 236 -10.77 5.83 -22.74
N PHE A 237 -10.06 4.84 -22.18
CA PHE A 237 -10.59 3.48 -22.08
C PHE A 237 -11.83 3.43 -21.20
N LEU A 238 -11.81 4.02 -19.98
CA LEU A 238 -12.96 4.05 -19.08
C LEU A 238 -14.19 4.73 -19.71
N ILE A 239 -13.97 5.84 -20.41
CA ILE A 239 -15.04 6.60 -21.07
C ILE A 239 -15.76 5.76 -22.16
N ARG A 240 -14.99 4.94 -22.88
CA ARG A 240 -15.54 4.04 -23.91
C ARG A 240 -16.06 2.72 -23.35
N ALA A 241 -15.71 2.39 -22.13
CA ALA A 241 -16.07 1.12 -21.50
C ALA A 241 -17.58 0.99 -21.29
N ARG A 242 -18.05 -0.25 -21.34
CA ARG A 242 -19.46 -0.62 -21.10
C ARG A 242 -19.52 -1.76 -20.09
N ILE A 243 -20.55 -1.68 -19.24
CA ILE A 243 -20.94 -2.75 -18.33
C ILE A 243 -22.45 -2.99 -18.55
N ASP A 244 -22.86 -4.23 -18.79
CA ASP A 244 -24.24 -4.58 -19.12
C ASP A 244 -24.81 -3.69 -20.25
N ASP A 245 -24.03 -3.53 -21.33
CA ASP A 245 -24.33 -2.72 -22.54
C ASP A 245 -24.56 -1.22 -22.29
N ARG A 246 -24.42 -0.71 -21.07
CA ARG A 246 -24.46 0.72 -20.77
C ARG A 246 -23.05 1.32 -20.59
N PRO A 247 -22.87 2.60 -20.95
CA PRO A 247 -21.64 3.30 -20.60
C PRO A 247 -21.49 3.42 -19.08
N LEU A 248 -20.23 3.59 -18.60
CA LEU A 248 -19.98 3.93 -17.22
C LEU A 248 -20.55 5.32 -16.89
N THR A 249 -21.09 5.47 -15.70
CA THR A 249 -21.51 6.76 -15.17
C THR A 249 -20.29 7.61 -14.76
N ASP A 250 -20.50 8.92 -14.61
CA ASP A 250 -19.42 9.82 -14.12
C ASP A 250 -18.93 9.42 -12.74
N ALA A 251 -19.82 8.96 -11.85
CA ALA A 251 -19.44 8.48 -10.52
C ALA A 251 -18.58 7.20 -10.60
N GLU A 252 -18.86 6.30 -11.54
CA GLU A 252 -18.07 5.07 -11.76
C GLU A 252 -16.68 5.40 -12.36
N ILE A 253 -16.60 6.32 -13.30
CA ILE A 253 -15.34 6.80 -13.87
C ILE A 253 -14.51 7.48 -12.79
N ARG A 254 -15.12 8.40 -12.03
CA ARG A 254 -14.47 9.09 -10.91
C ARG A 254 -13.96 8.11 -9.87
N GLY A 255 -14.83 7.23 -9.37
CA GLY A 255 -14.46 6.25 -8.35
C GLY A 255 -13.32 5.33 -8.78
N THR A 256 -13.27 4.95 -10.06
CA THR A 256 -12.18 4.14 -10.63
C THR A 256 -10.89 4.96 -10.78
N GLY A 257 -10.98 6.20 -11.26
CA GLY A 257 -9.82 7.09 -11.45
C GLY A 257 -9.17 7.48 -10.11
N VAL A 258 -9.98 7.87 -9.13
CA VAL A 258 -9.49 8.24 -7.79
C VAL A 258 -8.88 7.03 -7.07
N LEU A 259 -9.51 5.84 -7.18
CA LEU A 259 -8.93 4.63 -6.58
C LEU A 259 -7.55 4.33 -7.16
N LEU A 260 -7.39 4.41 -8.48
CA LEU A 260 -6.08 4.17 -9.09
C LEU A 260 -5.02 5.14 -8.59
N PHE A 261 -5.39 6.42 -8.44
CA PHE A 261 -4.50 7.42 -7.88
C PHE A 261 -4.04 7.03 -6.47
N VAL A 262 -4.99 6.72 -5.57
CA VAL A 262 -4.68 6.38 -4.17
C VAL A 262 -3.88 5.08 -4.06
N ALA A 263 -4.26 4.05 -4.83
CA ALA A 263 -3.69 2.71 -4.69
C ALA A 263 -2.29 2.56 -5.32
N GLY A 264 -1.98 3.34 -6.37
CA GLY A 264 -0.78 3.14 -7.19
C GLY A 264 0.46 3.90 -6.72
N LEU A 265 0.33 4.91 -5.87
CA LEU A 265 1.44 5.83 -5.61
C LEU A 265 2.26 5.48 -4.38
N ASP A 266 1.61 5.20 -3.26
CA ASP A 266 2.28 5.03 -1.96
C ASP A 266 2.77 3.60 -1.71
N THR A 267 1.98 2.61 -2.11
CA THR A 267 2.25 1.20 -1.76
C THR A 267 3.53 0.66 -2.38
N VAL A 268 3.82 0.97 -3.64
CA VAL A 268 5.05 0.57 -4.33
C VAL A 268 6.24 1.35 -3.79
N ALA A 269 6.08 2.65 -3.54
CA ALA A 269 7.13 3.48 -2.96
C ALA A 269 7.50 2.98 -1.55
N ALA A 270 6.51 2.67 -0.71
CA ALA A 270 6.75 2.10 0.61
C ALA A 270 7.45 0.74 0.55
N ALA A 271 7.03 -0.16 -0.36
CA ALA A 271 7.67 -1.46 -0.55
C ALA A 271 9.15 -1.30 -0.91
N ILE A 272 9.48 -0.48 -1.92
CA ILE A 272 10.87 -0.20 -2.33
C ILE A 272 11.66 0.42 -1.16
N GLY A 273 11.04 1.32 -0.40
CA GLY A 273 11.65 1.92 0.78
C GLY A 273 12.02 0.89 1.84
N PHE A 274 11.10 -0.02 2.19
CA PHE A 274 11.36 -1.10 3.14
C PHE A 274 12.41 -2.09 2.61
N ASP A 275 12.36 -2.45 1.33
CA ASP A 275 13.30 -3.37 0.71
C ASP A 275 14.75 -2.81 0.76
N LEU A 276 14.92 -1.55 0.39
CA LEU A 276 16.23 -0.89 0.44
C LEU A 276 16.70 -0.61 1.88
N ASN A 277 15.78 -0.32 2.80
CA ASN A 277 16.09 -0.22 4.23
C ASN A 277 16.59 -1.57 4.79
N TYR A 278 15.95 -2.69 4.40
CA TYR A 278 16.43 -4.02 4.76
C TYR A 278 17.83 -4.28 4.21
N LEU A 279 18.02 -4.10 2.91
CA LEU A 279 19.31 -4.36 2.26
C LEU A 279 20.43 -3.46 2.80
N ALA A 280 20.15 -2.21 3.19
CA ALA A 280 21.11 -1.32 3.80
C ALA A 280 21.61 -1.80 5.18
N ARG A 281 20.82 -2.64 5.86
CA ARG A 281 21.15 -3.24 7.17
C ARG A 281 21.76 -4.63 7.05
N HIS A 282 21.66 -5.26 5.87
CA HIS A 282 22.08 -6.65 5.63
C HIS A 282 23.07 -6.71 4.45
N PRO A 283 24.34 -6.32 4.68
CA PRO A 283 25.34 -6.23 3.61
C PRO A 283 25.63 -7.56 2.92
N ASP A 284 25.49 -8.71 3.61
CA ASP A 284 25.68 -10.04 3.03
C ASP A 284 24.58 -10.36 2.02
N ASP A 285 23.32 -10.03 2.33
CA ASP A 285 22.19 -10.18 1.42
C ASP A 285 22.29 -9.24 0.22
N GLN A 286 22.73 -8.01 0.46
CA GLN A 286 23.01 -7.06 -0.60
C GLN A 286 24.10 -7.60 -1.55
N ALA A 287 25.20 -8.17 -1.01
CA ALA A 287 26.27 -8.79 -1.78
C ALA A 287 25.81 -10.03 -2.54
N LEU A 288 24.94 -10.85 -1.92
CA LEU A 288 24.33 -12.02 -2.58
C LEU A 288 23.53 -11.60 -3.82
N LEU A 289 22.62 -10.64 -3.69
CA LEU A 289 21.78 -10.20 -4.80
C LEU A 289 22.57 -9.52 -5.92
N ARG A 290 23.69 -8.84 -5.60
CA ARG A 290 24.60 -8.29 -6.62
C ARG A 290 25.33 -9.39 -7.39
N ARG A 291 25.77 -10.43 -6.70
CA ARG A 291 26.47 -11.56 -7.32
C ARG A 291 25.54 -12.46 -8.13
N GLU A 292 24.29 -12.60 -7.68
CA GLU A 292 23.30 -13.49 -8.24
C GLU A 292 21.98 -12.74 -8.55
N PRO A 293 21.95 -11.84 -9.57
CA PRO A 293 20.77 -10.99 -9.84
C PRO A 293 19.49 -11.77 -10.15
N SER A 294 19.58 -12.99 -10.64
CA SER A 294 18.42 -13.87 -10.88
C SER A 294 17.62 -14.19 -9.61
N ARG A 295 18.24 -14.07 -8.44
CA ARG A 295 17.57 -14.26 -7.14
C ARG A 295 16.68 -13.08 -6.73
N ILE A 296 16.82 -11.92 -7.35
CA ILE A 296 16.04 -10.71 -6.98
C ILE A 296 14.54 -10.98 -7.07
N VAL A 297 14.08 -11.77 -8.02
CA VAL A 297 12.67 -12.15 -8.15
C VAL A 297 12.16 -12.88 -6.91
N LEU A 298 12.93 -13.87 -6.43
CA LEU A 298 12.58 -14.64 -5.23
C LEU A 298 12.71 -13.78 -3.96
N ALA A 299 13.77 -13.00 -3.88
CA ALA A 299 14.01 -12.07 -2.77
C ALA A 299 12.88 -11.03 -2.64
N ALA A 300 12.37 -10.49 -3.76
CA ALA A 300 11.25 -9.55 -3.75
C ALA A 300 9.95 -10.18 -3.18
N GLU A 301 9.67 -11.46 -3.45
CA GLU A 301 8.52 -12.14 -2.83
C GLU A 301 8.71 -12.30 -1.31
N GLU A 302 9.93 -12.60 -0.84
CA GLU A 302 10.20 -12.68 0.60
C GLU A 302 10.13 -11.30 1.28
N LEU A 303 10.65 -10.26 0.64
CA LEU A 303 10.55 -8.90 1.15
C LEU A 303 9.10 -8.42 1.18
N LEU A 304 8.30 -8.74 0.17
CA LEU A 304 6.84 -8.51 0.18
C LEU A 304 6.14 -9.27 1.32
N ARG A 305 6.58 -10.49 1.65
CA ARG A 305 6.08 -11.22 2.80
C ARG A 305 6.43 -10.52 4.11
N ALA A 306 7.68 -10.15 4.25
CA ALA A 306 8.20 -9.58 5.49
C ALA A 306 7.69 -8.15 5.73
N TYR A 307 7.56 -7.36 4.68
CA TYR A 307 7.20 -5.94 4.70
C TYR A 307 5.94 -5.61 3.89
N PRO A 308 4.81 -6.32 4.10
CA PRO A 308 3.57 -5.94 3.47
C PRO A 308 3.09 -4.61 4.04
N THR A 309 2.37 -3.84 3.22
CA THR A 309 2.05 -2.45 3.56
C THR A 309 0.58 -2.21 3.89
N VAL A 310 -0.35 -3.10 3.54
CA VAL A 310 -1.79 -2.77 3.55
C VAL A 310 -2.58 -3.63 4.52
N GLN A 311 -3.45 -2.98 5.31
CA GLN A 311 -4.54 -3.61 6.07
C GLN A 311 -5.83 -3.59 5.24
N MET A 312 -6.54 -4.71 5.19
CA MET A 312 -7.91 -4.76 4.66
C MET A 312 -8.92 -4.74 5.79
N ILE A 313 -9.99 -3.98 5.59
CA ILE A 313 -11.15 -3.96 6.48
C ILE A 313 -12.36 -4.54 5.75
N ARG A 314 -13.20 -5.26 6.47
CA ARG A 314 -14.52 -5.71 6.02
C ARG A 314 -15.58 -5.29 7.02
N VAL A 315 -16.82 -5.26 6.56
CA VAL A 315 -17.99 -4.98 7.40
C VAL A 315 -18.88 -6.21 7.40
N ALA A 316 -19.23 -6.72 8.55
CA ALA A 316 -20.17 -7.85 8.66
C ALA A 316 -21.56 -7.44 8.17
N THR A 317 -22.11 -8.18 7.21
CA THR A 317 -23.43 -7.93 6.61
C THR A 317 -24.58 -8.54 7.41
N LYS A 318 -24.25 -9.54 8.22
CA LYS A 318 -25.15 -10.32 9.07
C LYS A 318 -24.43 -10.74 10.35
N ASP A 319 -25.17 -11.26 11.32
CA ASP A 319 -24.58 -11.90 12.49
C ASP A 319 -23.88 -13.19 12.04
N VAL A 320 -22.65 -13.37 12.48
CA VAL A 320 -21.80 -14.53 12.18
C VAL A 320 -21.24 -15.09 13.50
N ASP A 321 -21.39 -16.38 13.70
CA ASP A 321 -20.57 -17.11 14.66
C ASP A 321 -19.31 -17.59 13.92
N PHE A 322 -18.20 -16.92 14.21
CA PHE A 322 -16.91 -17.25 13.60
C PHE A 322 -16.07 -18.06 14.60
N ASP A 323 -16.28 -19.38 14.59
CA ASP A 323 -15.63 -20.34 15.49
C ASP A 323 -15.80 -19.97 17.00
N GLY A 324 -17.03 -19.61 17.40
CA GLY A 324 -17.37 -19.17 18.74
C GLY A 324 -17.21 -17.68 19.00
N VAL A 325 -16.75 -16.90 18.04
CA VAL A 325 -16.63 -15.43 18.13
C VAL A 325 -17.91 -14.77 17.60
N PRO A 326 -18.65 -13.99 18.40
CA PRO A 326 -19.94 -13.41 18.04
C PRO A 326 -19.78 -12.11 17.23
N ILE A 327 -19.41 -12.19 15.97
CA ILE A 327 -19.36 -11.03 15.08
C ILE A 327 -20.78 -10.63 14.70
N ARG A 328 -21.16 -9.38 14.97
CA ARG A 328 -22.52 -8.87 14.67
C ARG A 328 -22.54 -8.05 13.40
N LYS A 329 -23.72 -8.00 12.78
CA LYS A 329 -23.96 -7.13 11.62
C LYS A 329 -23.54 -5.70 11.91
N GLY A 330 -22.71 -5.15 11.02
CA GLY A 330 -22.13 -3.81 11.14
C GLY A 330 -20.76 -3.76 11.84
N ASP A 331 -20.31 -4.85 12.45
CA ASP A 331 -18.97 -4.93 13.01
C ASP A 331 -17.90 -4.83 11.92
N TYR A 332 -16.80 -4.17 12.25
CA TYR A 332 -15.61 -4.14 11.41
C TYR A 332 -14.71 -5.33 11.70
N VAL A 333 -14.14 -5.90 10.65
CA VAL A 333 -13.21 -7.02 10.70
C VAL A 333 -11.92 -6.65 9.99
N SER A 334 -10.82 -6.66 10.71
CA SER A 334 -9.48 -6.33 10.23
C SER A 334 -8.74 -7.58 9.78
N CYS A 335 -8.31 -7.59 8.52
CA CYS A 335 -7.46 -8.60 7.90
C CYS A 335 -6.14 -7.94 7.50
N ALA A 336 -5.22 -7.80 8.44
CA ALA A 336 -3.95 -7.12 8.23
C ALA A 336 -2.90 -8.06 7.62
N THR A 337 -2.40 -7.74 6.44
CA THR A 337 -1.39 -8.58 5.74
C THR A 337 -0.12 -8.74 6.54
N MET A 338 0.30 -7.71 7.29
CA MET A 338 1.48 -7.72 8.13
C MET A 338 1.35 -8.70 9.31
N ILE A 339 0.14 -8.98 9.74
CA ILE A 339 -0.15 -10.02 10.74
C ILE A 339 -0.14 -11.41 10.06
N ALA A 340 -0.93 -11.59 8.99
CA ALA A 340 -1.03 -12.88 8.31
C ALA A 340 0.31 -13.41 7.79
N ASN A 341 1.15 -12.53 7.27
CA ASN A 341 2.44 -12.92 6.68
C ASN A 341 3.52 -13.25 7.74
N ARG A 342 3.20 -13.08 9.04
CA ARG A 342 4.04 -13.48 10.16
C ARG A 342 3.40 -14.57 11.04
N ASP A 343 2.34 -15.20 10.52
CA ASP A 343 1.68 -16.30 11.22
C ASP A 343 2.59 -17.54 11.29
N PRO A 344 2.97 -18.01 12.50
CA PRO A 344 3.82 -19.18 12.66
C PRO A 344 3.15 -20.50 12.24
N ALA A 345 1.83 -20.52 12.09
CA ALA A 345 1.11 -21.66 11.54
C ALA A 345 1.23 -21.75 9.99
N GLU A 346 1.55 -20.64 9.32
CA GLU A 346 1.69 -20.57 7.86
C GLU A 346 3.16 -20.59 7.42
N PHE A 347 4.04 -19.90 8.18
CA PHE A 347 5.44 -19.73 7.82
C PHE A 347 6.37 -20.27 8.91
N SER A 348 7.29 -21.15 8.56
CA SER A 348 8.35 -21.55 9.48
C SER A 348 9.29 -20.36 9.73
N ASP A 349 9.60 -20.09 11.01
CA ASP A 349 10.42 -18.97 11.44
C ASP A 349 9.99 -17.63 10.77
N PRO A 350 8.74 -17.18 11.02
CA PRO A 350 8.12 -16.08 10.28
C PRO A 350 8.81 -14.72 10.51
N GLN A 351 9.59 -14.59 11.59
CA GLN A 351 10.34 -13.37 11.91
C GLN A 351 11.65 -13.29 11.13
N ARG A 352 12.20 -14.42 10.72
CA ARG A 352 13.39 -14.46 9.88
C ARG A 352 13.04 -14.12 8.44
N ILE A 353 13.80 -13.21 7.87
CA ILE A 353 13.76 -12.92 6.43
C ILE A 353 14.77 -13.84 5.75
N ASP A 354 14.28 -14.65 4.83
CA ASP A 354 15.07 -15.63 4.10
C ASP A 354 14.87 -15.40 2.59
N LEU A 355 15.81 -14.70 1.96
CA LEU A 355 15.75 -14.38 0.53
C LEU A 355 15.80 -15.61 -0.40
N THR A 356 15.91 -16.81 0.18
CA THR A 356 15.85 -18.09 -0.55
C THR A 356 14.57 -18.87 -0.30
N ARG A 357 13.59 -18.31 0.42
CA ARG A 357 12.32 -18.96 0.73
C ARG A 357 11.51 -19.26 -0.55
N GLU A 358 11.36 -20.52 -0.89
CA GLU A 358 10.61 -20.96 -2.08
C GLU A 358 9.10 -21.07 -1.84
N ASP A 359 8.67 -21.68 -0.71
CA ASP A 359 7.25 -21.78 -0.35
C ASP A 359 6.82 -20.50 0.36
N ASN A 360 6.37 -19.54 -0.44
CA ASN A 360 6.06 -18.19 0.00
C ASN A 360 4.61 -17.78 -0.37
N ARG A 361 3.63 -18.36 0.35
CA ARG A 361 2.19 -18.11 0.12
C ARG A 361 1.69 -16.86 0.83
N HIS A 362 2.47 -15.78 0.76
CA HIS A 362 2.13 -14.51 1.41
C HIS A 362 0.85 -13.86 0.85
N THR A 363 0.22 -13.04 1.66
CA THR A 363 -1.00 -12.29 1.34
C THR A 363 -0.76 -10.79 1.17
N ALA A 364 0.47 -10.35 0.85
CA ALA A 364 0.81 -8.92 0.68
C ALA A 364 -0.09 -8.20 -0.34
N PHE A 365 -0.62 -8.93 -1.32
CA PHE A 365 -1.56 -8.43 -2.31
C PHE A 365 -3.02 -8.79 -2.01
N ALA A 366 -3.37 -9.01 -0.75
CA ALA A 366 -4.66 -9.51 -0.30
C ALA A 366 -5.02 -10.90 -0.85
N TYR A 367 -6.25 -11.34 -0.63
CA TYR A 367 -6.75 -12.64 -1.02
C TYR A 367 -8.21 -12.55 -1.51
N GLY A 368 -8.71 -13.59 -2.21
CA GLY A 368 -10.08 -13.66 -2.67
C GLY A 368 -10.41 -12.71 -3.82
N PRO A 369 -11.70 -12.34 -4.01
CA PRO A 369 -12.16 -11.51 -5.11
C PRO A 369 -11.40 -10.17 -5.22
N HIS A 370 -11.06 -9.56 -4.10
CA HIS A 370 -10.37 -8.28 -4.02
C HIS A 370 -8.84 -8.38 -4.05
N ARG A 371 -8.26 -9.52 -4.45
CA ARG A 371 -6.83 -9.61 -4.65
C ARG A 371 -6.35 -8.45 -5.54
N CYS A 372 -5.25 -7.79 -5.14
CA CYS A 372 -4.75 -6.57 -5.77
C CYS A 372 -4.71 -6.68 -7.29
N LEU A 373 -5.37 -5.73 -7.95
CA LEU A 373 -5.43 -5.63 -9.42
C LEU A 373 -4.04 -5.34 -10.01
N GLY A 374 -3.26 -4.47 -9.32
CA GLY A 374 -1.92 -4.05 -9.73
C GLY A 374 -0.80 -5.01 -9.35
N SER A 375 -1.09 -6.19 -8.77
CA SER A 375 -0.07 -7.07 -8.20
C SER A 375 1.05 -7.49 -9.18
N HIS A 376 0.75 -7.62 -10.47
CA HIS A 376 1.76 -7.94 -11.48
C HIS A 376 2.65 -6.74 -11.80
N LEU A 377 2.06 -5.54 -11.87
CA LEU A 377 2.81 -4.31 -12.11
C LEU A 377 3.71 -3.98 -10.92
N ALA A 378 3.17 -3.99 -9.71
CA ALA A 378 3.92 -3.72 -8.49
C ALA A 378 5.13 -4.66 -8.32
N ARG A 379 4.95 -5.97 -8.53
CA ARG A 379 6.07 -6.92 -8.54
C ARG A 379 7.14 -6.54 -9.55
N ARG A 380 6.71 -6.13 -10.74
CA ARG A 380 7.67 -5.76 -11.79
C ARG A 380 8.41 -4.48 -11.46
N GLU A 381 7.73 -3.49 -10.91
CA GLU A 381 8.34 -2.25 -10.44
C GLU A 381 9.36 -2.52 -9.33
N ILE A 382 9.00 -3.31 -8.31
CA ILE A 382 9.90 -3.68 -7.21
C ILE A 382 11.14 -4.42 -7.74
N VAL A 383 10.94 -5.47 -8.53
CA VAL A 383 12.06 -6.26 -9.08
C VAL A 383 12.99 -5.39 -9.93
N VAL A 384 12.44 -4.60 -10.86
CA VAL A 384 13.24 -3.71 -11.72
C VAL A 384 13.91 -2.61 -10.91
N GLY A 385 13.21 -2.04 -9.92
CA GLY A 385 13.78 -1.06 -9.00
C GLY A 385 15.02 -1.60 -8.28
N LEU A 386 14.93 -2.80 -7.71
CA LEU A 386 16.04 -3.47 -7.02
C LEU A 386 17.18 -3.86 -7.98
N GLU A 387 16.86 -4.41 -9.16
CA GLU A 387 17.85 -4.77 -10.18
C GLU A 387 18.68 -3.55 -10.60
N GLU A 388 18.01 -2.45 -10.94
CA GLU A 388 18.68 -1.25 -11.44
C GLU A 388 19.43 -0.51 -10.30
N TRP A 389 18.89 -0.51 -9.08
CA TRP A 389 19.55 0.05 -7.90
C TRP A 389 20.85 -0.71 -7.56
N LEU A 390 20.76 -2.02 -7.39
CA LEU A 390 21.91 -2.86 -7.09
C LEU A 390 22.98 -2.86 -8.19
N LYS A 391 22.59 -2.64 -9.43
CA LYS A 391 23.51 -2.54 -10.57
C LYS A 391 24.28 -1.22 -10.61
N ARG A 392 23.67 -0.09 -10.22
CA ARG A 392 24.20 1.26 -10.43
C ARG A 392 24.78 1.89 -9.17
N ILE A 393 24.16 1.66 -8.03
CA ILE A 393 24.64 2.21 -6.76
C ILE A 393 25.65 1.23 -6.15
N PRO A 394 26.85 1.66 -5.72
CA PRO A 394 27.80 0.81 -4.99
C PRO A 394 27.19 0.21 -3.71
N PRO A 395 27.89 -0.65 -2.97
CA PRO A 395 27.44 -1.09 -1.66
C PRO A 395 27.07 0.10 -0.77
N PHE A 396 25.88 0.06 -0.21
CA PHE A 396 25.28 1.18 0.52
C PHE A 396 24.86 0.79 1.93
N ARG A 397 24.74 1.78 2.77
CA ARG A 397 24.27 1.67 4.16
C ARG A 397 23.37 2.85 4.53
N ILE A 398 22.64 2.74 5.62
CA ILE A 398 21.96 3.89 6.21
C ILE A 398 23.03 4.88 6.69
N ARG A 399 22.85 6.18 6.39
CA ARG A 399 23.76 7.21 6.84
C ARG A 399 23.77 7.31 8.36
N GLU A 400 24.96 7.34 8.98
CA GLU A 400 25.16 7.17 10.42
C GLU A 400 24.44 8.21 11.30
N ASP A 401 24.31 9.44 10.82
CA ASP A 401 23.64 10.53 11.53
C ASP A 401 22.12 10.60 11.28
N THR A 402 21.54 9.57 10.64
CA THR A 402 20.12 9.51 10.29
C THR A 402 19.45 8.26 10.83
N ALA A 403 18.14 8.35 10.98
CA ALA A 403 17.31 7.22 11.36
C ALA A 403 16.06 7.20 10.48
N PRO A 404 15.86 6.17 9.65
CA PRO A 404 14.62 6.00 8.92
C PRO A 404 13.42 5.97 9.87
N VAL A 405 12.41 6.79 9.60
CA VAL A 405 11.18 6.83 10.41
C VAL A 405 10.13 5.96 9.74
N THR A 406 9.69 4.92 10.43
CA THR A 406 8.65 4.00 9.95
C THR A 406 7.39 4.10 10.80
N TYR A 407 6.25 3.77 10.22
CA TYR A 407 4.94 3.88 10.88
C TYR A 407 3.96 2.81 10.41
N GLY A 408 2.96 2.54 11.26
CA GLY A 408 1.83 1.66 10.99
C GLY A 408 0.58 2.41 10.51
N GLY A 409 -0.57 1.78 10.57
CA GLY A 409 -1.87 2.33 10.19
C GLY A 409 -2.62 1.50 9.14
N HIS A 410 -3.42 2.14 8.28
CA HIS A 410 -4.05 1.46 7.15
C HIS A 410 -3.04 1.07 6.07
N VAL A 411 -2.08 1.94 5.84
CA VAL A 411 -0.91 1.68 4.99
C VAL A 411 0.33 1.92 5.83
N PHE A 412 1.20 0.93 5.90
CA PHE A 412 2.50 1.04 6.56
C PHE A 412 3.48 1.72 5.63
N GLY A 413 4.33 2.58 6.17
CA GLY A 413 5.25 3.37 5.36
C GLY A 413 6.55 3.72 6.06
N ILE A 414 7.39 4.37 5.29
CA ILE A 414 8.68 4.91 5.69
C ILE A 414 8.77 6.35 5.18
N GLU A 415 9.01 7.32 6.07
CA GLU A 415 8.98 8.74 5.71
C GLU A 415 10.24 9.19 4.97
N ASN A 416 11.40 8.68 5.41
CA ASN A 416 12.71 9.03 4.88
C ASN A 416 13.67 7.85 4.99
N LEU A 417 14.54 7.72 4.02
CA LEU A 417 15.61 6.72 4.04
C LEU A 417 16.87 7.34 3.40
N ILE A 418 17.77 7.83 4.24
CA ILE A 418 19.00 8.41 3.75
C ILE A 418 20.06 7.31 3.66
N LEU A 419 20.49 7.02 2.44
CA LEU A 419 21.56 6.06 2.16
C LEU A 419 22.84 6.77 1.76
N ASP A 420 23.97 6.18 2.17
CA ASP A 420 25.31 6.54 1.75
C ASP A 420 25.98 5.34 1.07
N TRP A 421 26.79 5.63 0.06
CA TRP A 421 27.70 4.70 -0.61
C TRP A 421 29.04 5.35 -0.88
N SER A 422 30.08 4.54 -1.09
CA SER A 422 31.46 5.01 -1.33
C SER A 422 32.02 4.44 -2.62
#